data_24405acae814f785241ddb87317e2d41
#
_entry.id   24405acae814f785241ddb87317e2d41
#
_cell.length_a   1.000
_cell.length_b   1.000
_cell.length_c   1.000
_cell.angle_alpha   90.00
_cell.angle_beta   90.00
_cell.angle_gamma   90.00
#
_symmetry.space_group_name_H-M   'P 1'
#
loop_
_entity.id
_entity.type
_entity.pdbx_description
1 polymer ?
#
loop_
_entity_poly.entity_id
_entity_poly.type
_entity_poly.pdbx_seq_one_letter_code
_entity_poly.pdbx_strand_id
1 'polypeptide(L)'
;MEKNANIPDVYHLTNEDKYVYFGAFPQDLKEPSVSVSETPDPCGYYLGSDGAYYARLKADPSCDQYAFLNGEPIEEGKEYWFKVCPVKWCVLHIRDGVVFLFSDKILAACSYEFGSDPVLADMKKEKLWFSGNENVYEPSGIRHWLIRDFFLAAFSLEEQAMILKMKVDNSVASTNETWNHHICEDTEDTVFLLSAAEIVSKTFGIDMLSSDSREAYKIPTDYARAMGASRMYAEGFSPWRGNKLNDGPYGWWWTRSPYPDYEDSAKACDGDMIGIHDVLNCGGGVVPAVRIKFERR
;
A
#
# COMPACT_ATOMS: atom_id res chain seq x y z
N MET A 1 1.91 1.81 -17.65
CA MET A 1 0.93 2.93 -17.83
C MET A 1 1.71 4.18 -18.17
N GLU A 2 1.43 4.82 -19.30
CA GLU A 2 2.04 6.12 -19.59
C GLU A 2 1.55 7.15 -18.59
N LYS A 3 2.42 8.11 -18.22
CA LYS A 3 2.00 9.25 -17.38
C LYS A 3 0.84 9.94 -18.07
N ASN A 4 -0.27 10.12 -17.35
CA ASN A 4 -1.35 10.98 -17.85
C ASN A 4 -0.81 12.41 -17.93
N ALA A 5 -0.82 13.00 -19.12
CA ALA A 5 -0.25 14.33 -19.37
C ALA A 5 -0.89 15.47 -18.51
N ASN A 6 -2.06 15.19 -17.91
CA ASN A 6 -2.76 16.15 -17.05
C ASN A 6 -2.41 16.00 -15.56
N ILE A 7 -1.53 15.03 -15.20
CA ILE A 7 -1.10 14.85 -13.80
C ILE A 7 0.37 15.28 -13.72
N PRO A 8 0.70 16.32 -12.93
CA PRO A 8 2.07 16.80 -12.79
C PRO A 8 2.96 15.76 -12.09
N ASP A 9 4.26 15.90 -12.28
CA ASP A 9 5.21 15.36 -11.32
C ASP A 9 5.33 16.31 -10.11
N VAL A 10 5.99 15.83 -9.05
CA VAL A 10 6.10 16.60 -7.80
C VAL A 10 6.75 17.99 -7.95
N TYR A 11 7.60 18.17 -8.96
CA TYR A 11 8.28 19.44 -9.20
C TYR A 11 7.38 20.51 -9.83
N HIS A 12 6.24 20.11 -10.39
CA HIS A 12 5.25 20.97 -11.06
C HIS A 12 3.91 21.02 -10.32
N LEU A 13 3.84 20.47 -9.11
CA LEU A 13 2.64 20.39 -8.28
C LEU A 13 2.12 21.80 -7.90
N THR A 14 0.82 22.00 -7.99
CA THR A 14 0.09 23.19 -7.53
C THR A 14 -0.90 22.84 -6.41
N ASN A 15 -1.48 23.85 -5.75
CA ASN A 15 -2.49 23.64 -4.71
C ASN A 15 -3.84 23.13 -5.25
N GLU A 16 -4.04 23.12 -6.56
CA GLU A 16 -5.27 22.70 -7.22
C GLU A 16 -5.19 21.24 -7.70
N ASP A 17 -3.98 20.66 -7.71
CA ASP A 17 -3.76 19.31 -8.18
C ASP A 17 -4.24 18.29 -7.15
N LYS A 18 -5.10 17.39 -7.60
CA LYS A 18 -5.59 16.26 -6.77
C LYS A 18 -4.65 15.05 -6.80
N TYR A 19 -3.81 14.97 -7.83
CA TYR A 19 -2.91 13.84 -8.04
C TYR A 19 -1.53 14.34 -8.47
N VAL A 20 -0.51 13.54 -8.14
CA VAL A 20 0.88 13.79 -8.54
C VAL A 20 1.59 12.48 -8.80
N TYR A 21 2.59 12.46 -9.70
CA TYR A 21 3.52 11.36 -9.84
C TYR A 21 4.78 11.61 -9.00
N PHE A 22 5.14 10.62 -8.19
CA PHE A 22 6.33 10.65 -7.35
C PHE A 22 6.83 9.23 -7.08
N GLY A 23 8.12 8.96 -7.31
CA GLY A 23 8.67 7.62 -7.23
C GLY A 23 8.19 6.67 -8.34
N ALA A 24 8.70 5.46 -8.34
CA ALA A 24 8.34 4.39 -9.27
C ALA A 24 8.37 3.03 -8.58
N PHE A 25 7.44 2.14 -8.93
CA PHE A 25 7.34 0.80 -8.35
C PHE A 25 6.80 -0.19 -9.38
N PRO A 26 7.06 -1.50 -9.26
CA PRO A 26 6.46 -2.50 -10.13
C PRO A 26 4.93 -2.45 -10.08
N GLN A 27 4.27 -2.40 -11.23
CA GLN A 27 2.80 -2.29 -11.29
C GLN A 27 2.17 -3.19 -12.35
N ASP A 28 2.45 -2.93 -13.61
CA ASP A 28 1.71 -3.51 -14.72
C ASP A 28 2.40 -4.80 -15.25
N LEU A 29 1.62 -5.82 -15.59
CA LEU A 29 2.14 -7.03 -16.20
C LEU A 29 2.91 -6.67 -17.49
N LYS A 30 4.04 -7.32 -17.71
CA LYS A 30 4.89 -7.13 -18.89
C LYS A 30 4.17 -7.57 -20.16
N GLU A 31 4.21 -6.72 -21.17
CA GLU A 31 3.69 -7.07 -22.49
C GLU A 31 4.46 -8.27 -23.09
N PRO A 32 3.77 -9.22 -23.75
CA PRO A 32 4.42 -10.40 -24.32
C PRO A 32 5.53 -10.10 -25.34
N SER A 33 5.43 -8.97 -26.05
CA SER A 33 6.40 -8.53 -27.06
C SER A 33 7.72 -8.01 -26.48
N VAL A 34 7.77 -7.71 -25.18
CA VAL A 34 8.96 -7.16 -24.53
C VAL A 34 9.87 -8.28 -24.04
N SER A 35 11.13 -8.27 -24.45
CA SER A 35 12.20 -9.07 -23.84
C SER A 35 12.90 -8.27 -22.74
N VAL A 36 13.43 -8.96 -21.74
CA VAL A 36 14.17 -8.34 -20.63
C VAL A 36 15.62 -8.82 -20.61
N SER A 37 16.52 -7.99 -20.08
CA SER A 37 17.93 -8.33 -19.92
C SER A 37 18.13 -9.57 -19.03
N GLU A 38 19.26 -10.26 -19.19
CA GLU A 38 19.59 -11.42 -18.34
C GLU A 38 20.06 -11.01 -16.94
N THR A 39 20.63 -9.82 -16.81
CA THR A 39 21.19 -9.31 -15.54
C THR A 39 20.42 -8.08 -15.05
N PRO A 40 20.12 -8.03 -13.74
CA PRO A 40 19.51 -6.86 -13.15
C PRO A 40 20.52 -5.70 -13.01
N ASP A 41 19.98 -4.51 -12.84
CA ASP A 41 20.72 -3.36 -12.36
C ASP A 41 21.04 -3.48 -10.84
N PRO A 42 21.77 -2.51 -10.24
CA PRO A 42 22.05 -2.51 -8.80
C PRO A 42 20.82 -2.46 -7.90
N CYS A 43 19.68 -2.01 -8.40
CA CYS A 43 18.39 -1.98 -7.68
C CYS A 43 17.60 -3.29 -7.83
N GLY A 44 18.10 -4.27 -8.60
CA GLY A 44 17.43 -5.54 -8.84
C GLY A 44 16.43 -5.51 -9.99
N TYR A 45 16.36 -4.43 -10.78
CA TYR A 45 15.49 -4.31 -11.93
C TYR A 45 16.19 -4.68 -13.26
N TYR A 46 15.43 -5.18 -14.19
CA TYR A 46 15.88 -5.66 -15.49
C TYR A 46 15.45 -4.70 -16.61
N LEU A 47 16.36 -4.38 -17.52
CA LEU A 47 16.06 -3.49 -18.63
C LEU A 47 15.28 -4.23 -19.73
N GLY A 48 14.13 -3.70 -20.13
CA GLY A 48 13.31 -4.20 -21.20
C GLY A 48 13.74 -3.67 -22.58
N SER A 49 13.38 -4.40 -23.63
CA SER A 49 13.61 -3.99 -25.03
C SER A 49 12.84 -2.71 -25.42
N ASP A 50 11.85 -2.34 -24.64
CA ASP A 50 11.09 -1.07 -24.74
C ASP A 50 11.74 0.10 -23.99
N GLY A 51 12.90 -0.13 -23.36
CA GLY A 51 13.63 0.86 -22.57
C GLY A 51 13.08 1.07 -21.15
N ALA A 52 12.06 0.34 -20.74
CA ALA A 52 11.55 0.38 -19.37
C ALA A 52 12.25 -0.63 -18.47
N TYR A 53 12.15 -0.44 -17.15
CA TYR A 53 12.62 -1.40 -16.15
C TYR A 53 11.51 -2.35 -15.72
N TYR A 54 11.92 -3.57 -15.35
CA TYR A 54 11.01 -4.65 -14.96
C TYR A 54 11.49 -5.35 -13.69
N ALA A 55 10.54 -5.66 -12.80
CA ALA A 55 10.77 -6.54 -11.67
C ALA A 55 10.28 -7.95 -11.97
N ARG A 56 10.95 -8.96 -11.42
CA ARG A 56 10.55 -10.35 -11.50
C ARG A 56 9.93 -10.79 -10.18
N LEU A 57 8.80 -11.49 -10.24
CA LEU A 57 8.12 -12.02 -9.06
C LEU A 57 7.61 -13.44 -9.36
N LYS A 58 7.81 -14.34 -8.42
CA LYS A 58 7.11 -15.63 -8.36
C LYS A 58 5.76 -15.41 -7.71
N ALA A 59 4.67 -15.68 -8.43
CA ALA A 59 3.33 -15.38 -7.96
C ALA A 59 2.88 -16.30 -6.83
N ASP A 60 2.19 -15.69 -5.85
CA ASP A 60 1.53 -16.35 -4.72
C ASP A 60 0.14 -15.72 -4.52
N PRO A 61 -0.82 -15.98 -5.47
CA PRO A 61 -2.13 -15.36 -5.43
C PRO A 61 -2.97 -15.89 -4.26
N SER A 62 -3.83 -15.04 -3.70
CA SER A 62 -4.64 -15.37 -2.52
C SER A 62 -5.74 -16.42 -2.78
N CYS A 63 -6.06 -16.74 -4.04
CA CYS A 63 -7.02 -17.76 -4.42
C CYS A 63 -6.83 -18.21 -5.89
N ASP A 64 -7.30 -19.44 -6.19
CA ASP A 64 -7.14 -20.11 -7.49
C ASP A 64 -7.82 -19.40 -8.69
N GLN A 65 -8.72 -18.45 -8.45
CA GLN A 65 -9.46 -17.73 -9.49
C GLN A 65 -8.98 -16.30 -9.68
N TYR A 66 -7.79 -15.99 -9.19
CA TYR A 66 -7.26 -14.65 -9.30
C TYR A 66 -6.69 -14.38 -10.69
N ALA A 67 -6.93 -13.18 -11.19
CA ALA A 67 -6.50 -12.78 -12.52
C ALA A 67 -5.86 -11.38 -12.49
N PHE A 68 -4.97 -11.12 -13.43
CA PHE A 68 -4.46 -9.79 -13.73
C PHE A 68 -5.58 -8.85 -14.20
N LEU A 69 -5.29 -7.57 -14.30
CA LEU A 69 -6.28 -6.55 -14.75
C LEU A 69 -6.75 -6.79 -16.20
N ASN A 70 -5.92 -7.43 -17.03
CA ASN A 70 -6.28 -7.81 -18.40
C ASN A 70 -7.15 -9.08 -18.48
N GLY A 71 -7.42 -9.74 -17.36
CA GLY A 71 -8.22 -10.96 -17.26
C GLY A 71 -7.44 -12.27 -17.40
N GLU A 72 -6.11 -12.22 -17.61
CA GLU A 72 -5.29 -13.43 -17.63
C GLU A 72 -5.19 -14.03 -16.23
N PRO A 73 -5.40 -15.36 -16.06
CA PRO A 73 -5.31 -16.02 -14.76
C PRO A 73 -3.87 -15.97 -14.23
N ILE A 74 -3.75 -15.81 -12.91
CA ILE A 74 -2.47 -15.86 -12.21
C ILE A 74 -2.25 -17.29 -11.74
N GLU A 75 -1.14 -17.89 -12.19
CA GLU A 75 -0.74 -19.26 -11.81
C GLU A 75 0.21 -19.21 -10.62
N GLU A 76 -0.16 -19.84 -9.51
CA GLU A 76 0.68 -19.95 -8.32
C GLU A 76 2.04 -20.57 -8.66
N GLY A 77 3.09 -19.98 -8.11
CA GLY A 77 4.46 -20.44 -8.29
C GLY A 77 5.11 -20.10 -9.64
N LYS A 78 4.36 -19.52 -10.58
CA LYS A 78 4.88 -19.07 -11.87
C LYS A 78 5.58 -17.72 -11.73
N GLU A 79 6.70 -17.56 -12.45
CA GLU A 79 7.42 -16.29 -12.52
C GLU A 79 6.78 -15.37 -13.55
N TYR A 80 6.52 -14.14 -13.15
CA TYR A 80 6.02 -13.06 -14.00
C TYR A 80 6.94 -11.84 -13.91
N TRP A 81 6.81 -10.97 -14.90
CA TRP A 81 7.56 -9.73 -15.03
C TRP A 81 6.62 -8.55 -14.98
N PHE A 82 6.98 -7.54 -14.20
CA PHE A 82 6.14 -6.37 -13.99
C PHE A 82 6.91 -5.10 -14.30
N LYS A 83 6.32 -4.24 -15.12
CA LYS A 83 6.87 -2.95 -15.49
C LYS A 83 6.94 -2.05 -14.26
N VAL A 84 8.10 -1.42 -14.06
CA VAL A 84 8.29 -0.37 -13.07
C VAL A 84 7.69 0.91 -13.63
N CYS A 85 6.60 1.36 -13.01
CA CYS A 85 5.83 2.51 -13.46
C CYS A 85 5.87 3.63 -12.41
N PRO A 86 5.77 4.91 -12.83
CA PRO A 86 5.60 6.01 -11.90
C PRO A 86 4.43 5.77 -10.97
N VAL A 87 4.62 6.00 -9.66
CA VAL A 87 3.55 5.88 -8.68
C VAL A 87 2.70 7.13 -8.72
N LYS A 88 1.39 6.94 -8.90
CA LYS A 88 0.39 7.99 -8.81
C LYS A 88 -0.08 8.12 -7.37
N TRP A 89 -0.09 9.34 -6.85
CA TRP A 89 -0.51 9.65 -5.49
C TRP A 89 -1.69 10.60 -5.49
N CYS A 90 -2.62 10.38 -4.58
CA CYS A 90 -3.63 11.36 -4.19
C CYS A 90 -2.98 12.42 -3.29
N VAL A 91 -3.18 13.68 -3.59
CA VAL A 91 -2.76 14.81 -2.73
C VAL A 91 -3.82 15.01 -1.67
N LEU A 92 -3.54 14.61 -0.43
CA LEU A 92 -4.48 14.75 0.69
C LEU A 92 -4.57 16.20 1.16
N HIS A 93 -3.43 16.85 1.33
CA HIS A 93 -3.34 18.29 1.59
C HIS A 93 -1.94 18.84 1.31
N ILE A 94 -1.89 20.15 1.09
CA ILE A 94 -0.64 20.93 1.02
C ILE A 94 -0.71 22.00 2.11
N ARG A 95 0.21 21.95 3.07
CA ARG A 95 0.25 22.87 4.19
C ARG A 95 1.69 23.14 4.63
N ASP A 96 2.02 24.42 4.87
CA ASP A 96 3.30 24.85 5.43
C ASP A 96 4.54 24.30 4.68
N GLY A 97 4.46 24.20 3.34
CA GLY A 97 5.53 23.63 2.51
C GLY A 97 5.67 22.11 2.59
N VAL A 98 4.67 21.44 3.14
CA VAL A 98 4.59 19.96 3.19
C VAL A 98 3.39 19.48 2.37
N VAL A 99 3.62 18.51 1.51
CA VAL A 99 2.58 17.79 0.79
C VAL A 99 2.38 16.41 1.43
N PHE A 100 1.14 16.09 1.76
CA PHE A 100 0.77 14.77 2.24
C PHE A 100 0.17 13.96 1.10
N LEU A 101 0.82 12.85 0.77
CA LEU A 101 0.51 12.00 -0.36
C LEU A 101 0.05 10.61 0.11
N PHE A 102 -0.93 10.06 -0.59
CA PHE A 102 -1.48 8.73 -0.36
C PHE A 102 -1.60 7.99 -1.69
N SER A 103 -1.11 6.76 -1.78
CA SER A 103 -1.11 6.01 -3.04
C SER A 103 -2.51 5.86 -3.62
N ASP A 104 -2.64 6.07 -4.94
CA ASP A 104 -3.89 5.90 -5.68
C ASP A 104 -4.30 4.43 -5.80
N LYS A 105 -3.32 3.51 -5.74
CA LYS A 105 -3.52 2.06 -5.89
C LYS A 105 -2.94 1.28 -4.72
N ILE A 106 -3.37 0.03 -4.58
CA ILE A 106 -2.66 -0.98 -3.78
C ILE A 106 -1.42 -1.37 -4.56
N LEU A 107 -0.23 -1.10 -4.00
CA LEU A 107 1.05 -1.30 -4.69
C LEU A 107 1.68 -2.67 -4.42
N ALA A 108 1.38 -3.28 -3.28
CA ALA A 108 1.89 -4.57 -2.84
C ALA A 108 0.84 -5.30 -2.01
N ALA A 109 1.11 -6.56 -1.66
CA ALA A 109 0.32 -7.31 -0.68
C ALA A 109 1.24 -8.08 0.26
N CYS A 110 0.88 -8.11 1.53
CA CYS A 110 1.59 -8.88 2.55
C CYS A 110 0.73 -9.02 3.81
N SER A 111 1.10 -9.96 4.68
CA SER A 111 0.58 -9.98 6.04
C SER A 111 1.09 -8.79 6.83
N TYR A 112 0.32 -8.37 7.82
CA TYR A 112 0.71 -7.27 8.71
C TYR A 112 1.99 -7.61 9.49
N GLU A 113 2.09 -8.85 9.95
CA GLU A 113 3.20 -9.37 10.75
C GLU A 113 4.22 -10.23 9.99
N PHE A 114 4.14 -10.38 8.68
CA PHE A 114 5.08 -11.17 7.88
C PHE A 114 5.44 -12.55 8.48
N GLY A 115 4.46 -13.21 9.10
CA GLY A 115 4.67 -14.48 9.80
C GLY A 115 5.31 -15.60 9.00
N SER A 116 5.25 -15.54 7.68
CA SER A 116 5.72 -16.56 6.74
C SER A 116 6.90 -16.15 5.87
N ASP A 117 7.40 -14.90 5.97
CA ASP A 117 8.58 -14.48 5.21
C ASP A 117 9.84 -15.18 5.76
N PRO A 118 10.62 -15.93 4.92
CA PRO A 118 11.82 -16.62 5.37
C PRO A 118 12.91 -15.68 5.92
N VAL A 119 13.02 -14.45 5.39
CA VAL A 119 13.98 -13.44 5.88
C VAL A 119 13.56 -12.95 7.25
N LEU A 120 12.26 -12.74 7.46
CA LEU A 120 11.71 -12.33 8.74
C LEU A 120 11.54 -13.51 9.71
N ALA A 121 11.40 -14.75 9.20
CA ALA A 121 11.47 -15.95 10.03
C ALA A 121 12.84 -16.10 10.73
N ASP A 122 13.92 -15.69 10.10
CA ASP A 122 15.24 -15.65 10.73
C ASP A 122 15.35 -14.52 11.78
N MET A 123 14.75 -13.36 11.54
CA MET A 123 14.60 -12.30 12.55
C MET A 123 13.71 -12.74 13.71
N LYS A 124 12.68 -13.56 13.47
CA LYS A 124 11.84 -14.18 14.51
C LYS A 124 12.60 -15.16 15.41
N LYS A 125 13.54 -15.92 14.87
CA LYS A 125 14.42 -16.82 15.67
C LYS A 125 15.26 -16.07 16.69
N GLU A 126 15.55 -14.78 16.47
CA GLU A 126 16.30 -13.94 17.40
C GLU A 126 15.43 -13.34 18.52
N LYS A 127 14.16 -13.75 18.68
CA LYS A 127 13.23 -13.32 19.74
C LYS A 127 12.93 -11.82 19.80
N LEU A 128 13.16 -11.07 18.76
CA LEU A 128 12.93 -9.63 18.73
C LEU A 128 11.45 -9.23 18.51
N TRP A 129 10.55 -10.21 18.21
CA TRP A 129 9.25 -9.93 17.59
C TRP A 129 8.01 -10.47 18.31
N PHE A 130 8.13 -11.19 19.42
CA PHE A 130 6.94 -11.73 20.11
C PHE A 130 6.83 -11.20 21.53
N SER A 131 6.07 -10.11 21.68
CA SER A 131 5.65 -9.62 22.99
C SER A 131 4.16 -9.80 23.30
N GLY A 132 3.42 -10.59 22.50
CA GLY A 132 2.00 -10.85 22.76
C GLY A 132 1.02 -9.77 22.27
N ASN A 133 1.47 -8.86 21.41
CA ASN A 133 0.64 -7.85 20.75
C ASN A 133 0.98 -7.82 19.26
N GLU A 134 0.52 -8.82 18.52
CA GLU A 134 0.88 -9.03 17.10
C GLU A 134 0.32 -7.94 16.18
N ASN A 135 -0.71 -7.21 16.60
CA ASN A 135 -1.34 -6.13 15.86
C ASN A 135 -0.78 -4.74 16.16
N VAL A 136 0.27 -4.62 16.98
CA VAL A 136 0.91 -3.34 17.30
C VAL A 136 1.76 -2.84 16.13
N TYR A 137 1.54 -1.60 15.71
CA TYR A 137 2.18 -1.07 14.50
C TYR A 137 3.70 -0.88 14.63
N GLU A 138 4.18 -0.41 15.76
CA GLU A 138 5.60 -0.06 15.96
C GLU A 138 6.55 -1.22 15.63
N PRO A 139 6.34 -2.48 16.11
CA PRO A 139 7.20 -3.61 15.76
C PRO A 139 6.74 -4.35 14.50
N SER A 140 5.65 -3.97 13.82
CA SER A 140 5.07 -4.78 12.75
C SER A 140 5.99 -4.96 11.55
N GLY A 141 5.92 -6.12 10.91
CA GLY A 141 6.69 -6.44 9.71
C GLY A 141 6.37 -5.50 8.55
N ILE A 142 5.08 -5.14 8.37
CA ILE A 142 4.65 -4.23 7.31
C ILE A 142 5.27 -2.83 7.47
N ARG A 143 5.39 -2.31 8.70
CA ARG A 143 6.06 -1.03 8.95
C ARG A 143 7.53 -1.10 8.57
N HIS A 144 8.24 -2.15 9.01
CA HIS A 144 9.67 -2.30 8.69
C HIS A 144 9.91 -2.42 7.18
N TRP A 145 9.06 -3.14 6.46
CA TRP A 145 9.12 -3.22 5.01
C TRP A 145 8.89 -1.86 4.35
N LEU A 146 7.91 -1.08 4.82
CA LEU A 146 7.63 0.26 4.28
C LEU A 146 8.80 1.23 4.43
N ILE A 147 9.40 1.32 5.62
CA ILE A 147 10.47 2.29 5.91
C ILE A 147 11.84 1.87 5.38
N ARG A 148 12.03 0.62 4.98
CA ARG A 148 13.28 0.08 4.47
C ARG A 148 13.15 -0.34 3.01
N ASP A 149 12.43 -1.42 2.74
CA ASP A 149 12.46 -2.07 1.43
C ASP A 149 11.66 -1.27 0.39
N PHE A 150 10.44 -0.89 0.71
CA PHE A 150 9.64 -0.06 -0.19
C PHE A 150 10.26 1.33 -0.40
N PHE A 151 10.73 1.96 0.67
CA PHE A 151 11.37 3.28 0.60
C PHE A 151 12.58 3.28 -0.34
N LEU A 152 13.45 2.28 -0.24
CA LEU A 152 14.64 2.16 -1.10
C LEU A 152 14.30 1.76 -2.54
N ALA A 153 13.27 0.92 -2.74
CA ALA A 153 12.89 0.44 -4.06
C ALA A 153 12.06 1.46 -4.86
N ALA A 154 11.23 2.25 -4.18
CA ALA A 154 10.26 3.13 -4.84
C ALA A 154 10.81 4.53 -5.14
N PHE A 155 11.84 4.99 -4.46
CA PHE A 155 12.31 6.39 -4.54
C PHE A 155 13.79 6.47 -4.89
N SER A 156 14.13 7.33 -5.86
CA SER A 156 15.51 7.72 -6.15
C SER A 156 16.13 8.47 -4.96
N LEU A 157 17.45 8.59 -4.92
CA LEU A 157 18.15 9.34 -3.87
C LEU A 157 17.67 10.80 -3.74
N GLU A 158 17.34 11.43 -4.87
CA GLU A 158 16.80 12.79 -4.90
C GLU A 158 15.40 12.84 -4.28
N GLU A 159 14.54 11.87 -4.63
CA GLU A 159 13.19 11.76 -4.09
C GLU A 159 13.20 11.38 -2.60
N GLN A 160 14.11 10.48 -2.19
CA GLN A 160 14.31 10.14 -0.78
C GLN A 160 14.67 11.37 0.07
N ALA A 161 15.49 12.28 -0.47
CA ALA A 161 15.86 13.52 0.22
C ALA A 161 14.68 14.52 0.38
N MET A 162 13.62 14.36 -0.42
CA MET A 162 12.39 15.15 -0.28
C MET A 162 11.43 14.59 0.75
N ILE A 163 11.49 13.28 1.03
CA ILE A 163 10.59 12.60 1.97
C ILE A 163 10.98 12.98 3.40
N LEU A 164 9.98 13.45 4.14
CA LEU A 164 10.15 13.84 5.53
C LEU A 164 9.96 12.63 6.45
N LYS A 165 10.90 12.43 7.35
CA LYS A 165 10.69 11.55 8.49
C LYS A 165 9.83 12.29 9.51
N MET A 166 8.63 11.81 9.75
CA MET A 166 7.63 12.49 10.54
C MET A 166 7.14 11.63 11.68
N LYS A 167 6.74 12.30 12.75
CA LYS A 167 6.04 11.66 13.86
C LYS A 167 4.68 11.15 13.38
N VAL A 168 4.40 9.87 13.61
CA VAL A 168 3.17 9.16 13.27
C VAL A 168 2.44 8.82 14.57
N ASP A 169 1.23 9.35 14.73
CA ASP A 169 0.39 9.15 15.91
C ASP A 169 -0.15 7.71 15.95
N ASN A 170 0.24 6.94 16.96
CA ASN A 170 -0.22 5.59 17.25
C ASN A 170 -1.04 5.51 18.55
N SER A 171 -1.48 6.64 19.09
CA SER A 171 -2.32 6.71 20.27
C SER A 171 -3.75 6.17 20.03
N VAL A 172 -4.54 6.04 21.07
CA VAL A 172 -5.96 5.68 20.97
C VAL A 172 -6.71 6.58 20.00
N ALA A 173 -6.39 7.87 19.94
CA ALA A 173 -7.05 8.82 19.03
C ALA A 173 -6.87 8.44 17.55
N SER A 174 -5.76 7.79 17.18
CA SER A 174 -5.49 7.32 15.81
C SER A 174 -6.34 6.09 15.42
N THR A 175 -6.87 5.36 16.39
CA THR A 175 -7.58 4.09 16.12
C THR A 175 -9.07 4.27 15.80
N ASN A 176 -9.59 5.49 15.90
CA ASN A 176 -11.03 5.79 15.81
C ASN A 176 -11.87 5.03 16.86
N GLU A 177 -11.28 4.81 18.05
CA GLU A 177 -11.91 4.17 19.20
C GLU A 177 -11.82 5.07 20.44
N THR A 178 -12.61 4.75 21.48
CA THR A 178 -12.54 5.43 22.78
C THR A 178 -11.53 4.77 23.72
N TRP A 179 -11.14 3.54 23.42
CA TRP A 179 -10.12 2.78 24.14
C TRP A 179 -9.48 1.75 23.21
N ASN A 180 -8.21 1.41 23.45
CA ASN A 180 -7.51 0.32 22.76
C ASN A 180 -6.28 -0.04 23.59
N HIS A 181 -6.10 -1.32 23.92
CA HIS A 181 -4.95 -1.81 24.70
C HIS A 181 -3.71 -2.12 23.85
N HIS A 182 -3.87 -2.18 22.52
CA HIS A 182 -2.82 -2.56 21.58
C HIS A 182 -2.16 -1.34 20.91
N ILE A 183 -2.33 -0.15 21.50
CA ILE A 183 -1.60 1.05 21.04
C ILE A 183 -0.12 0.95 21.38
N CYS A 184 0.69 1.74 20.67
CA CYS A 184 2.11 1.89 20.96
C CYS A 184 2.50 3.36 21.04
N GLU A 185 3.76 3.60 21.37
CA GLU A 185 4.35 4.92 21.27
C GLU A 185 4.34 5.40 19.81
N ASP A 186 4.30 6.73 19.66
CA ASP A 186 4.36 7.33 18.34
C ASP A 186 5.68 6.95 17.64
N THR A 187 5.60 6.60 16.36
CA THR A 187 6.77 6.26 15.55
C THR A 187 7.24 7.44 14.72
N GLU A 188 8.49 7.38 14.27
CA GLU A 188 9.02 8.31 13.28
C GLU A 188 9.27 7.57 11.97
N ASP A 189 8.43 7.84 10.96
CA ASP A 189 8.43 7.10 9.71
C ASP A 189 8.55 8.00 8.49
N THR A 190 9.22 7.52 7.45
CA THR A 190 9.30 8.13 6.12
C THR A 190 8.13 7.71 5.26
N VAL A 191 7.77 6.42 5.31
CA VAL A 191 6.61 5.82 4.63
C VAL A 191 5.79 5.08 5.68
N PHE A 192 4.48 5.25 5.66
CA PHE A 192 3.59 4.67 6.67
C PHE A 192 2.21 4.34 6.10
N LEU A 193 1.40 3.59 6.85
CA LEU A 193 0.00 3.37 6.55
C LEU A 193 -0.86 4.47 7.19
N LEU A 194 -1.98 4.82 6.58
CA LEU A 194 -2.97 5.66 7.24
C LEU A 194 -3.60 4.92 8.43
N SER A 195 -3.97 5.67 9.46
CA SER A 195 -4.75 5.13 10.58
C SER A 195 -6.24 5.09 10.28
N ALA A 196 -7.00 4.34 11.06
CA ALA A 196 -8.45 4.31 10.97
C ALA A 196 -9.07 5.70 11.16
N ALA A 197 -8.55 6.51 12.08
CA ALA A 197 -9.03 7.87 12.30
C ALA A 197 -8.70 8.82 11.12
N GLU A 198 -7.52 8.69 10.50
CA GLU A 198 -7.16 9.48 9.33
C GLU A 198 -8.05 9.18 8.13
N ILE A 199 -8.42 7.91 7.95
CA ILE A 199 -9.28 7.46 6.85
C ILE A 199 -10.70 8.05 6.94
N VAL A 200 -11.26 8.17 8.14
CA VAL A 200 -12.60 8.73 8.35
C VAL A 200 -12.59 10.25 8.57
N SER A 201 -11.42 10.86 8.57
CA SER A 201 -11.29 12.29 8.87
C SER A 201 -11.52 13.16 7.64
N LYS A 202 -12.54 14.01 7.68
CA LYS A 202 -12.75 15.06 6.68
C LYS A 202 -11.56 16.03 6.53
N THR A 203 -10.70 16.11 7.54
CA THR A 203 -9.52 16.99 7.54
C THR A 203 -8.51 16.61 6.46
N PHE A 204 -8.45 15.32 6.10
CA PHE A 204 -7.55 14.84 5.05
C PHE A 204 -8.21 14.77 3.67
N GLY A 205 -9.43 15.29 3.51
CA GLY A 205 -10.16 15.24 2.24
C GLY A 205 -10.65 13.83 1.86
N ILE A 206 -10.39 12.84 2.71
CA ILE A 206 -10.84 11.48 2.55
C ILE A 206 -12.09 11.32 3.41
N ASP A 207 -13.26 11.62 2.85
CA ASP A 207 -14.53 11.28 3.50
C ASP A 207 -14.93 9.86 3.06
N MET A 208 -14.17 8.87 3.54
CA MET A 208 -14.31 7.48 3.13
C MET A 208 -15.64 6.86 3.58
N LEU A 209 -16.29 7.45 4.54
CA LEU A 209 -17.64 7.05 4.99
C LEU A 209 -18.75 7.77 4.22
N SER A 210 -18.42 8.71 3.34
CA SER A 210 -19.39 9.33 2.44
C SER A 210 -19.74 8.38 1.32
N SER A 211 -21.03 8.23 1.04
CA SER A 211 -21.56 7.44 -0.08
C SER A 211 -21.01 7.86 -1.46
N ASP A 212 -20.44 9.05 -1.56
CA ASP A 212 -19.95 9.66 -2.78
C ASP A 212 -18.44 9.60 -2.93
N SER A 213 -17.70 9.28 -1.84
CA SER A 213 -16.24 9.15 -1.86
C SER A 213 -15.84 7.76 -2.36
N ARG A 214 -15.00 7.72 -3.39
CA ARG A 214 -14.41 6.49 -3.94
C ARG A 214 -12.94 6.35 -3.61
N GLU A 215 -12.37 7.26 -2.83
CA GLU A 215 -10.93 7.29 -2.57
C GLU A 215 -10.46 6.11 -1.69
N ALA A 216 -11.38 5.50 -0.96
CA ALA A 216 -11.17 4.27 -0.19
C ALA A 216 -11.10 3.01 -1.05
N TYR A 217 -11.75 3.04 -2.21
CA TYR A 217 -11.79 1.92 -3.12
C TYR A 217 -10.51 1.88 -3.95
N LYS A 218 -9.56 1.07 -3.53
CA LYS A 218 -8.25 0.95 -4.17
C LYS A 218 -8.19 -0.27 -5.08
N ILE A 219 -7.64 -0.08 -6.28
CA ILE A 219 -7.42 -1.17 -7.24
C ILE A 219 -6.01 -1.71 -7.02
N PRO A 220 -5.82 -3.03 -6.75
CA PRO A 220 -4.51 -3.64 -6.73
C PRO A 220 -3.85 -3.58 -8.12
N THR A 221 -2.57 -3.23 -8.18
CA THR A 221 -1.75 -3.38 -9.39
C THR A 221 -1.63 -4.86 -9.76
N ASP A 222 -1.23 -5.18 -10.98
CA ASP A 222 -0.95 -6.57 -11.38
C ASP A 222 0.14 -7.18 -10.50
N TYR A 223 1.15 -6.39 -10.13
CA TYR A 223 2.19 -6.82 -9.19
C TYR A 223 1.61 -7.18 -7.83
N ALA A 224 0.77 -6.32 -7.24
CA ALA A 224 0.12 -6.60 -5.96
C ALA A 224 -0.80 -7.83 -6.03
N ARG A 225 -1.48 -8.05 -7.16
CA ARG A 225 -2.30 -9.24 -7.42
C ARG A 225 -1.46 -10.52 -7.42
N ALA A 226 -0.32 -10.49 -8.09
CA ALA A 226 0.61 -11.62 -8.09
C ALA A 226 1.24 -11.88 -6.72
N MET A 227 1.34 -10.87 -5.85
CA MET A 227 1.76 -11.01 -4.45
C MET A 227 0.65 -11.58 -3.54
N GLY A 228 -0.61 -11.62 -4.00
CA GLY A 228 -1.73 -12.14 -3.22
C GLY A 228 -2.77 -11.11 -2.77
N ALA A 229 -2.68 -9.82 -3.21
CA ALA A 229 -3.68 -8.81 -2.85
C ALA A 229 -5.11 -9.31 -3.09
N SER A 230 -5.86 -9.53 -2.03
CA SER A 230 -7.20 -10.08 -2.10
C SER A 230 -8.21 -9.07 -2.62
N ARG A 231 -9.20 -9.56 -3.36
CA ARG A 231 -10.37 -8.77 -3.72
C ARG A 231 -11.20 -8.46 -2.47
N MET A 232 -11.87 -7.34 -2.47
CA MET A 232 -12.96 -7.10 -1.53
C MET A 232 -14.06 -8.14 -1.79
N TYR A 233 -14.50 -8.82 -0.73
CA TYR A 233 -15.54 -9.84 -0.87
C TYR A 233 -16.87 -9.21 -1.26
N ALA A 234 -17.39 -9.65 -2.41
CA ALA A 234 -18.72 -9.31 -2.90
C ALA A 234 -19.85 -9.88 -2.05
N GLU A 235 -19.57 -10.93 -1.27
CA GLU A 235 -20.58 -11.69 -0.58
C GLU A 235 -20.55 -11.42 0.94
N GLY A 236 -21.47 -10.60 1.41
CA GLY A 236 -22.07 -10.93 2.67
C GLY A 236 -21.83 -10.05 3.87
N PHE A 237 -21.19 -8.92 3.81
CA PHE A 237 -21.08 -8.06 5.00
C PHE A 237 -21.79 -6.70 4.93
N SER A 238 -22.52 -6.39 3.88
CA SER A 238 -23.47 -5.27 3.92
C SER A 238 -24.82 -5.67 3.38
N PRO A 239 -25.75 -6.15 4.23
CA PRO A 239 -27.16 -6.32 3.86
C PRO A 239 -27.87 -5.00 3.55
N TRP A 240 -27.20 -3.86 3.76
CA TRP A 240 -27.80 -2.53 3.78
C TRP A 240 -27.55 -1.68 2.53
N ARG A 241 -26.66 -2.08 1.62
CA ARG A 241 -26.40 -1.36 0.37
C ARG A 241 -26.46 -2.30 -0.81
N GLY A 242 -27.43 -2.03 -1.69
CA GLY A 242 -27.70 -2.85 -2.88
C GLY A 242 -26.46 -3.12 -3.75
N ASN A 243 -26.26 -4.32 -4.05
CA ASN A 243 -25.29 -5.15 -4.78
C ASN A 243 -24.58 -4.60 -6.03
N LYS A 244 -24.27 -3.32 -6.19
CA LYS A 244 -23.66 -2.82 -7.43
C LYS A 244 -22.16 -2.50 -7.35
N LEU A 245 -21.53 -2.59 -6.18
CA LEU A 245 -20.09 -2.33 -6.02
C LEU A 245 -19.23 -3.59 -5.94
N ASN A 246 -19.86 -4.75 -5.91
CA ASN A 246 -19.21 -6.04 -5.60
C ASN A 246 -18.53 -6.72 -6.79
N ASP A 247 -18.72 -6.24 -8.02
CA ASP A 247 -18.05 -6.77 -9.22
C ASP A 247 -16.83 -5.94 -9.64
N GLY A 248 -16.39 -5.01 -8.79
CA GLY A 248 -15.26 -4.14 -9.08
C GLY A 248 -13.89 -4.80 -8.88
N PRO A 249 -12.84 -4.25 -9.50
CA PRO A 249 -11.48 -4.74 -9.37
C PRO A 249 -10.81 -4.35 -8.05
N TYR A 250 -11.57 -3.92 -7.05
CA TYR A 250 -11.07 -3.35 -5.80
C TYR A 250 -10.57 -4.42 -4.84
N GLY A 251 -9.54 -4.07 -4.04
CA GLY A 251 -9.01 -4.87 -2.94
C GLY A 251 -9.19 -4.17 -1.59
N TRP A 252 -9.14 -4.96 -0.51
CA TRP A 252 -9.02 -4.42 0.84
C TRP A 252 -7.55 -4.14 1.17
N TRP A 253 -7.28 -3.24 2.13
CA TRP A 253 -5.93 -2.82 2.45
C TRP A 253 -5.76 -2.46 3.93
N TRP A 254 -4.54 -2.67 4.44
CA TRP A 254 -4.19 -2.44 5.84
C TRP A 254 -4.23 -0.97 6.23
N THR A 255 -4.73 -0.71 7.44
CA THR A 255 -4.44 0.51 8.19
C THR A 255 -3.34 0.23 9.22
N ARG A 256 -2.75 1.26 9.83
CA ARG A 256 -1.82 1.05 10.95
C ARG A 256 -2.50 0.86 12.30
N SER A 257 -3.82 0.91 12.36
CA SER A 257 -4.58 0.84 13.62
C SER A 257 -4.82 -0.60 14.06
N PRO A 258 -4.43 -0.97 15.28
CA PRO A 258 -4.76 -2.27 15.86
C PRO A 258 -6.26 -2.40 16.12
N TYR A 259 -6.78 -3.62 16.12
CA TYR A 259 -8.12 -3.90 16.61
C TYR A 259 -8.10 -4.03 18.14
N PRO A 260 -9.08 -3.45 18.88
CA PRO A 260 -8.98 -3.37 20.33
C PRO A 260 -9.24 -4.68 21.09
N ASP A 261 -10.01 -5.61 20.51
CA ASP A 261 -10.49 -6.81 21.21
C ASP A 261 -9.63 -8.06 20.96
N TYR A 262 -8.84 -8.07 19.87
CA TYR A 262 -8.02 -9.23 19.49
C TYR A 262 -6.60 -8.79 19.12
N GLU A 263 -5.61 -9.42 19.76
CA GLU A 263 -4.18 -9.14 19.56
C GLU A 263 -3.64 -9.60 18.19
N ASP A 264 -4.35 -10.55 17.57
CA ASP A 264 -4.03 -11.14 16.26
C ASP A 264 -4.76 -10.44 15.09
N SER A 265 -5.42 -9.31 15.33
CA SER A 265 -6.24 -8.64 14.31
C SER A 265 -5.93 -7.16 14.21
N ALA A 266 -5.72 -6.68 12.99
CA ALA A 266 -5.56 -5.26 12.67
C ALA A 266 -6.74 -4.73 11.86
N LYS A 267 -6.97 -3.41 11.94
CA LYS A 267 -8.00 -2.75 11.13
C LYS A 267 -7.56 -2.62 9.68
N ALA A 268 -8.50 -2.86 8.80
CA ALA A 268 -8.31 -2.73 7.37
C ALA A 268 -9.45 -1.93 6.75
N CYS A 269 -9.20 -1.32 5.60
CA CYS A 269 -10.21 -0.63 4.83
C CYS A 269 -10.78 -1.55 3.76
N ASP A 270 -12.07 -1.79 3.83
CA ASP A 270 -12.87 -2.57 2.87
C ASP A 270 -13.77 -1.62 2.05
N GLY A 271 -13.20 -0.57 1.48
CA GLY A 271 -13.94 0.41 0.70
C GLY A 271 -14.74 1.39 1.57
N ASP A 272 -16.00 1.16 1.79
CA ASP A 272 -16.87 2.06 2.55
C ASP A 272 -16.93 1.76 4.06
N MET A 273 -16.14 0.80 4.53
CA MET A 273 -16.08 0.43 5.94
C MET A 273 -14.66 0.11 6.40
N ILE A 274 -14.45 0.24 7.70
CA ILE A 274 -13.25 -0.27 8.36
C ILE A 274 -13.62 -1.64 8.93
N GLY A 275 -13.04 -2.69 8.31
CA GLY A 275 -13.12 -4.07 8.75
C GLY A 275 -11.94 -4.45 9.64
N ILE A 276 -11.87 -5.75 9.94
CA ILE A 276 -10.77 -6.37 10.69
C ILE A 276 -10.28 -7.61 9.95
N HIS A 277 -8.98 -7.81 9.94
CA HIS A 277 -8.37 -9.00 9.39
C HIS A 277 -7.27 -9.52 10.32
N ASP A 278 -7.08 -10.84 10.31
CA ASP A 278 -5.97 -11.51 10.97
C ASP A 278 -4.63 -10.96 10.44
N VAL A 279 -3.71 -10.62 11.33
CA VAL A 279 -2.41 -10.02 11.01
C VAL A 279 -1.52 -10.92 10.15
N LEU A 280 -1.78 -12.21 10.11
CA LEU A 280 -1.08 -13.18 9.26
C LEU A 280 -1.73 -13.33 7.86
N ASN A 281 -2.85 -12.64 7.60
CA ASN A 281 -3.50 -12.69 6.31
C ASN A 281 -2.60 -12.04 5.23
N CYS A 282 -2.03 -12.87 4.35
CA CYS A 282 -1.12 -12.41 3.29
C CYS A 282 -1.82 -11.67 2.14
N GLY A 283 -3.16 -11.70 2.08
CA GLY A 283 -3.96 -11.00 1.08
C GLY A 283 -4.13 -9.50 1.34
N GLY A 284 -3.56 -8.97 2.41
CA GLY A 284 -3.68 -7.58 2.79
C GLY A 284 -2.97 -6.63 1.86
N GLY A 285 -3.73 -5.72 1.23
CA GLY A 285 -3.20 -4.70 0.34
C GLY A 285 -2.38 -3.64 1.09
N VAL A 286 -1.31 -3.15 0.47
CA VAL A 286 -0.48 -2.08 1.00
C VAL A 286 -0.71 -0.81 0.19
N VAL A 287 -1.22 0.22 0.85
CA VAL A 287 -1.43 1.56 0.30
C VAL A 287 -0.59 2.54 1.11
N PRO A 288 0.63 2.85 0.67
CA PRO A 288 1.54 3.70 1.42
C PRO A 288 1.12 5.16 1.41
N ALA A 289 1.53 5.88 2.46
CA ALA A 289 1.46 7.32 2.58
C ALA A 289 2.84 7.90 2.85
N VAL A 290 3.11 9.11 2.33
CA VAL A 290 4.36 9.84 2.54
C VAL A 290 4.08 11.32 2.74
N ARG A 291 4.98 12.01 3.44
CA ARG A 291 5.01 13.48 3.47
C ARG A 291 6.29 13.97 2.84
N ILE A 292 6.17 14.88 1.91
CA ILE A 292 7.33 15.42 1.18
C ILE A 292 7.46 16.92 1.44
N LYS A 293 8.70 17.37 1.49
CA LYS A 293 9.01 18.80 1.49
C LYS A 293 8.76 19.36 0.09
N PHE A 294 7.97 20.42 0.03
CA PHE A 294 7.62 21.09 -1.20
C PHE A 294 8.10 22.55 -1.15
N GLU A 295 9.09 22.87 -1.94
CA GLU A 295 9.55 24.26 -2.13
C GLU A 295 8.97 24.78 -3.45
N ARG A 296 8.07 25.75 -3.35
CA ARG A 296 7.61 26.46 -4.56
C ARG A 296 8.82 27.11 -5.25
N ARG A 297 9.04 26.73 -6.48
CA ARG A 297 9.97 27.45 -7.37
C ARG A 297 9.31 28.72 -7.92
#